data_3a6c928d95ce07cf203afc9c139b8ea7
#
_entry.id   3a6c928d95ce07cf203afc9c139b8ea7
#
_cell.length_a   1.000
_cell.length_b   1.000
_cell.length_c   1.000
_cell.angle_alpha   90.00
_cell.angle_beta   90.00
_cell.angle_gamma   90.00
#
_symmetry.space_group_name_H-M   'P 1'
#
loop_
_entity.id
_entity.type
_entity.pdbx_description
1 polymer ?
#
loop_
_entity_poly.entity_id
_entity_poly.type
_entity_poly.pdbx_seq_one_letter_code
_entity_poly.pdbx_strand_id
1 'polypeptide(L)'
;MEIKTFERTYLEDTKEALKSAFYREGSSVFNEWEFAQILPGSDGYLPELCLIALDAEKVIGYNALTKAQIGGQNGLALGPLGVRKEEQNRGVGSALVEESVRRAKKAGFSWIALLGGDYYSRFGFESAKPYGVWVTDNAFDNDHIQILFLEETARDQLSGRLTYCSAFYDADGNLL
;
A
#
# COMPACT_ATOMS: atom_id res chain seq x y z
N MET A 1 7.94 10.86 17.13
CA MET A 1 7.77 10.18 15.82
C MET A 1 7.65 11.24 14.72
N GLU A 2 8.33 11.01 13.62
CA GLU A 2 8.29 11.87 12.44
C GLU A 2 7.90 11.02 11.22
N ILE A 3 6.96 11.50 10.42
CA ILE A 3 6.62 10.89 9.12
C ILE A 3 7.32 11.70 8.03
N LYS A 4 8.11 11.04 7.21
CA LYS A 4 8.83 11.68 6.10
C LYS A 4 8.88 10.79 4.87
N THR A 5 9.26 11.38 3.74
CA THR A 5 9.50 10.66 2.49
C THR A 5 10.65 9.67 2.67
N PHE A 6 10.47 8.45 2.14
CA PHE A 6 11.53 7.45 2.10
C PHE A 6 12.73 7.97 1.32
N GLU A 7 13.92 7.73 1.85
CA GLU A 7 15.20 8.00 1.19
C GLU A 7 16.06 6.73 1.21
N ARG A 8 16.90 6.57 0.19
CA ARG A 8 17.71 5.37 0.04
C ARG A 8 18.64 5.10 1.23
N THR A 9 19.06 6.14 1.95
CA THR A 9 19.87 6.01 3.15
C THR A 9 19.19 5.19 4.25
N TYR A 10 17.85 5.10 4.21
CA TYR A 10 17.06 4.34 5.17
C TYR A 10 16.71 2.93 4.70
N LEU A 11 17.22 2.50 3.53
CA LEU A 11 16.79 1.24 2.91
C LEU A 11 16.95 0.04 3.84
N GLU A 12 18.14 -0.16 4.40
CA GLU A 12 18.39 -1.34 5.23
C GLU A 12 17.53 -1.34 6.50
N ASP A 13 17.39 -0.18 7.14
CA ASP A 13 16.56 -0.08 8.35
C ASP A 13 15.06 -0.22 8.02
N THR A 14 14.63 0.24 6.86
CA THR A 14 13.27 0.04 6.34
C THR A 14 13.00 -1.45 6.09
N LYS A 15 13.94 -2.16 5.49
CA LYS A 15 13.82 -3.61 5.28
C LYS A 15 13.69 -4.34 6.62
N GLU A 16 14.46 -3.97 7.63
CA GLU A 16 14.35 -4.54 8.96
C GLU A 16 12.99 -4.25 9.61
N ALA A 17 12.46 -3.03 9.44
CA ALA A 17 11.14 -2.67 9.94
C ALA A 17 10.04 -3.54 9.29
N LEU A 18 10.07 -3.69 7.97
CA LEU A 18 9.13 -4.52 7.23
C LEU A 18 9.28 -6.00 7.58
N LYS A 19 10.51 -6.49 7.73
CA LYS A 19 10.77 -7.86 8.14
C LYS A 19 10.20 -8.13 9.53
N SER A 20 10.37 -7.21 10.47
CA SER A 20 9.74 -7.29 11.80
C SER A 20 8.22 -7.43 11.70
N ALA A 21 7.60 -6.67 10.80
CA ALA A 21 6.14 -6.66 10.62
C ALA A 21 5.61 -7.93 9.94
N PHE A 22 6.30 -8.45 8.92
CA PHE A 22 5.77 -9.46 8.00
C PHE A 22 6.41 -10.85 8.13
N TYR A 23 7.54 -10.98 8.79
CA TYR A 23 8.19 -12.28 8.89
C TYR A 23 7.29 -13.31 9.59
N ARG A 24 7.15 -14.49 8.96
CA ARG A 24 6.47 -15.64 9.54
C ARG A 24 7.35 -16.87 9.31
N GLU A 25 7.61 -17.61 10.38
CA GLU A 25 8.39 -18.84 10.31
C GLU A 25 7.72 -19.84 9.37
N GLY A 26 8.50 -20.48 8.51
CA GLY A 26 8.00 -21.44 7.53
C GLY A 26 7.34 -20.84 6.30
N SER A 27 7.27 -19.53 6.18
CA SER A 27 6.77 -18.87 4.97
C SER A 27 7.84 -18.96 3.88
N SER A 28 7.46 -19.51 2.71
CA SER A 28 8.29 -19.59 1.52
C SER A 28 7.83 -18.63 0.42
N VAL A 29 6.86 -17.77 0.73
CA VAL A 29 6.24 -16.84 -0.22
C VAL A 29 7.08 -15.56 -0.30
N PHE A 30 6.74 -14.69 -1.26
CA PHE A 30 7.42 -13.42 -1.48
C PHE A 30 7.57 -12.63 -0.17
N ASN A 31 8.73 -12.02 -0.02
CA ASN A 31 9.07 -11.25 1.19
C ASN A 31 8.73 -9.77 1.01
N GLU A 32 7.77 -9.27 1.75
CA GLU A 32 7.26 -7.91 1.66
C GLU A 32 8.37 -6.85 1.88
N TRP A 33 9.41 -7.18 2.66
CA TRP A 33 10.51 -6.25 2.88
C TRP A 33 11.37 -5.98 1.63
N GLU A 34 11.30 -6.83 0.62
CA GLU A 34 11.97 -6.61 -0.64
C GLU A 34 11.36 -5.45 -1.45
N PHE A 35 10.09 -5.13 -1.22
CA PHE A 35 9.45 -4.00 -1.91
C PHE A 35 10.16 -2.67 -1.66
N ALA A 36 10.72 -2.45 -0.48
CA ALA A 36 11.46 -1.22 -0.19
C ALA A 36 12.63 -1.00 -1.16
N GLN A 37 13.23 -2.09 -1.63
CA GLN A 37 14.32 -2.06 -2.61
C GLN A 37 13.83 -2.04 -4.05
N ILE A 38 12.76 -2.77 -4.35
CA ILE A 38 12.26 -2.97 -5.71
C ILE A 38 11.47 -1.76 -6.21
N LEU A 39 10.61 -1.19 -5.36
CA LEU A 39 9.68 -0.14 -5.78
C LEU A 39 10.36 1.10 -6.38
N PRO A 40 11.48 1.61 -5.84
CA PRO A 40 12.11 2.81 -6.42
C PRO A 40 12.54 2.68 -7.88
N GLY A 41 12.73 1.45 -8.38
CA GLY A 41 13.05 1.19 -9.78
C GLY A 41 11.87 0.80 -10.63
N SER A 42 10.65 0.78 -10.08
CA SER A 42 9.45 0.30 -10.76
C SER A 42 8.74 1.40 -11.55
N ASP A 43 7.89 0.97 -12.49
CA ASP A 43 7.06 1.86 -13.32
C ASP A 43 5.95 2.57 -12.53
N GLY A 44 5.62 2.08 -11.34
CA GLY A 44 4.59 2.67 -10.49
C GLY A 44 5.08 3.53 -9.34
N TYR A 45 6.40 3.75 -9.23
CA TYR A 45 6.97 4.47 -8.10
C TYR A 45 6.64 5.95 -8.12
N LEU A 46 6.19 6.45 -6.97
CA LEU A 46 5.92 7.86 -6.72
C LEU A 46 6.69 8.26 -5.46
N PRO A 47 7.87 8.88 -5.61
CA PRO A 47 8.75 9.16 -4.46
C PRO A 47 8.07 9.86 -3.29
N GLU A 48 7.25 10.85 -3.57
CA GLU A 48 6.55 11.65 -2.54
C GLU A 48 5.44 10.87 -1.82
N LEU A 49 5.06 9.69 -2.33
CA LEU A 49 4.02 8.84 -1.74
C LEU A 49 4.60 7.55 -1.14
N CYS A 50 5.91 7.47 -0.99
CA CYS A 50 6.60 6.39 -0.30
C CYS A 50 7.15 6.96 1.01
N LEU A 51 6.60 6.51 2.14
CA LEU A 51 6.79 7.16 3.44
C LEU A 51 7.42 6.22 4.46
N ILE A 52 8.19 6.80 5.36
CA ILE A 52 8.69 6.13 6.55
C ILE A 52 8.27 6.89 7.81
N ALA A 53 8.14 6.15 8.89
CA ALA A 53 8.01 6.71 10.23
C ALA A 53 9.33 6.52 10.96
N LEU A 54 9.86 7.60 11.52
CA LEU A 54 11.11 7.62 12.27
C LEU A 54 10.87 7.89 13.73
N ASP A 55 11.59 7.20 14.60
CA ASP A 55 11.71 7.51 15.99
C ASP A 55 13.20 7.46 16.38
N ALA A 56 13.76 8.59 16.82
CA ALA A 56 15.18 8.72 17.13
C ALA A 56 16.08 8.14 16.02
N GLU A 57 15.82 8.54 14.79
CA GLU A 57 16.55 8.11 13.57
C GLU A 57 16.38 6.64 13.18
N LYS A 58 15.56 5.88 13.92
CA LYS A 58 15.23 4.49 13.60
C LYS A 58 13.93 4.43 12.79
N VAL A 59 13.92 3.66 11.71
CA VAL A 59 12.69 3.41 10.95
C VAL A 59 11.82 2.45 11.74
N ILE A 60 10.62 2.91 12.12
CA ILE A 60 9.66 2.12 12.87
C ILE A 60 8.47 1.69 12.03
N GLY A 61 8.28 2.30 10.87
CA GLY A 61 7.19 1.93 9.95
C GLY A 61 7.43 2.44 8.55
N TYR A 62 6.68 1.88 7.60
CA TYR A 62 6.78 2.17 6.17
C TYR A 62 5.42 2.00 5.51
N ASN A 63 5.10 2.87 4.57
CA ASN A 63 3.94 2.71 3.69
C ASN A 63 4.25 3.26 2.31
N ALA A 64 3.81 2.56 1.28
CA ALA A 64 3.94 3.02 -0.10
C ALA A 64 2.58 3.09 -0.77
N LEU A 65 2.36 4.18 -1.52
CA LEU A 65 1.31 4.26 -2.54
C LEU A 65 2.00 4.23 -3.89
N THR A 66 1.54 3.36 -4.77
CA THR A 66 2.07 3.20 -6.12
C THR A 66 0.97 3.36 -7.17
N LYS A 67 1.33 3.65 -8.40
CA LYS A 67 0.37 3.76 -9.50
C LYS A 67 -0.38 2.45 -9.70
N ALA A 68 -1.68 2.55 -9.89
CA ALA A 68 -2.56 1.41 -10.15
C ALA A 68 -3.68 1.84 -11.08
N GLN A 69 -4.41 0.85 -11.61
CA GLN A 69 -5.58 1.09 -12.46
C GLN A 69 -6.74 0.21 -12.02
N ILE A 70 -7.96 0.70 -12.21
CA ILE A 70 -9.17 -0.11 -12.12
C ILE A 70 -9.94 0.13 -13.43
N GLY A 71 -10.10 -0.93 -14.23
CA GLY A 71 -10.82 -0.83 -15.50
C GLY A 71 -10.28 0.25 -16.43
N GLY A 72 -8.95 0.48 -16.40
CA GLY A 72 -8.30 1.52 -17.20
C GLY A 72 -8.28 2.91 -16.57
N GLN A 73 -8.95 3.13 -15.44
CA GLN A 73 -8.91 4.40 -14.69
C GLN A 73 -7.68 4.43 -13.79
N ASN A 74 -6.91 5.52 -13.85
CA ASN A 74 -5.69 5.68 -13.06
C ASN A 74 -6.00 6.04 -11.61
N GLY A 75 -5.22 5.48 -10.69
CA GLY A 75 -5.28 5.78 -9.28
C GLY A 75 -4.08 5.20 -8.55
N LEU A 76 -4.28 4.84 -7.29
CA LEU A 76 -3.20 4.37 -6.42
C LEU A 76 -3.56 3.04 -5.75
N ALA A 77 -2.52 2.25 -5.48
CA ALA A 77 -2.60 1.08 -4.61
C ALA A 77 -1.76 1.32 -3.36
N LEU A 78 -2.28 0.93 -2.20
CA LEU A 78 -1.58 1.01 -0.92
C LEU A 78 -0.94 -0.34 -0.60
N GLY A 79 0.34 -0.31 -0.29
CA GLY A 79 1.07 -1.47 0.18
C GLY A 79 2.53 -1.52 -0.31
N PRO A 80 3.39 -2.14 0.47
CA PRO A 80 3.14 -2.67 1.80
C PRO A 80 3.04 -1.57 2.86
N LEU A 81 2.19 -1.78 3.85
CA LEU A 81 2.19 -1.03 5.11
C LEU A 81 2.72 -1.95 6.20
N GLY A 82 3.78 -1.56 6.85
CA GLY A 82 4.34 -2.34 7.95
C GLY A 82 4.86 -1.46 9.08
N VAL A 83 4.65 -1.92 10.31
CA VAL A 83 5.13 -1.28 11.54
C VAL A 83 5.88 -2.32 12.34
N ARG A 84 7.07 -1.97 12.88
CA ARG A 84 7.83 -2.88 13.74
C ARG A 84 6.93 -3.43 14.84
N LYS A 85 7.09 -4.71 15.15
CA LYS A 85 6.23 -5.39 16.14
C LYS A 85 6.17 -4.65 17.48
N GLU A 86 7.33 -4.20 17.97
CA GLU A 86 7.43 -3.48 19.23
C GLU A 86 6.80 -2.08 19.21
N GLU A 87 6.52 -1.55 18.01
CA GLU A 87 5.94 -0.23 17.81
C GLU A 87 4.45 -0.27 17.38
N GLN A 88 3.89 -1.47 17.25
CA GLN A 88 2.47 -1.64 16.88
C GLN A 88 1.55 -1.17 18.00
N ASN A 89 0.31 -0.82 17.64
CA ASN A 89 -0.73 -0.34 18.55
C ASN A 89 -0.38 1.00 19.24
N ARG A 90 0.47 1.80 18.62
CA ARG A 90 0.89 3.13 19.09
C ARG A 90 0.54 4.25 18.09
N GLY A 91 -0.27 3.94 17.08
CA GLY A 91 -0.71 4.92 16.09
C GLY A 91 0.26 5.16 14.94
N VAL A 92 1.34 4.39 14.81
CA VAL A 92 2.33 4.56 13.73
C VAL A 92 1.71 4.25 12.37
N GLY A 93 1.02 3.13 12.25
CA GLY A 93 0.33 2.76 11.01
C GLY A 93 -0.72 3.79 10.61
N SER A 94 -1.51 4.26 11.55
CA SER A 94 -2.52 5.30 11.31
C SER A 94 -1.89 6.60 10.81
N ALA A 95 -0.80 7.03 11.43
CA ALA A 95 -0.09 8.24 11.01
C ALA A 95 0.45 8.11 9.58
N LEU A 96 0.99 6.94 9.21
CA LEU A 96 1.47 6.67 7.86
C LEU A 96 0.33 6.71 6.83
N VAL A 97 -0.79 6.06 7.13
CA VAL A 97 -1.94 6.03 6.21
C VAL A 97 -2.52 7.44 6.05
N GLU A 98 -2.73 8.16 7.15
CA GLU A 98 -3.30 9.51 7.11
C GLU A 98 -2.45 10.48 6.30
N GLU A 99 -1.11 10.44 6.49
CA GLU A 99 -0.20 11.28 5.71
C GLU A 99 -0.18 10.88 4.24
N SER A 100 -0.23 9.57 3.94
CA SER A 100 -0.32 9.08 2.56
C SER A 100 -1.59 9.58 1.88
N VAL A 101 -2.73 9.51 2.55
CA VAL A 101 -4.02 10.00 2.04
C VAL A 101 -3.97 11.51 1.79
N ARG A 102 -3.42 12.27 2.74
CA ARG A 102 -3.29 13.72 2.60
C ARG A 102 -2.47 14.08 1.36
N ARG A 103 -1.34 13.42 1.16
CA ARG A 103 -0.46 13.67 0.01
C ARG A 103 -1.11 13.25 -1.31
N ALA A 104 -1.81 12.13 -1.32
CA ALA A 104 -2.53 11.65 -2.50
C ALA A 104 -3.62 12.64 -2.94
N LYS A 105 -4.39 13.15 -2.00
CA LYS A 105 -5.39 14.20 -2.25
C LYS A 105 -4.75 15.45 -2.84
N LYS A 106 -3.68 15.93 -2.23
CA LYS A 106 -2.96 17.13 -2.68
C LYS A 106 -2.39 16.94 -4.10
N ALA A 107 -1.97 15.73 -4.44
CA ALA A 107 -1.44 15.40 -5.75
C ALA A 107 -2.52 15.20 -6.83
N GLY A 108 -3.81 15.23 -6.45
CA GLY A 108 -4.92 15.17 -7.39
C GLY A 108 -5.40 13.76 -7.74
N PHE A 109 -5.01 12.74 -6.98
CA PHE A 109 -5.51 11.38 -7.21
C PHE A 109 -6.95 11.23 -6.73
N SER A 110 -7.72 10.38 -7.43
CA SER A 110 -9.16 10.24 -7.20
C SER A 110 -9.52 9.08 -6.29
N TRP A 111 -8.65 8.09 -6.15
CA TRP A 111 -8.91 6.89 -5.34
C TRP A 111 -7.63 6.18 -4.95
N ILE A 112 -7.74 5.41 -3.84
CA ILE A 112 -6.70 4.50 -3.36
C ILE A 112 -7.36 3.14 -3.14
N ALA A 113 -6.78 2.07 -3.68
CA ALA A 113 -7.24 0.70 -3.44
C ALA A 113 -6.21 -0.09 -2.67
N LEU A 114 -6.66 -1.14 -1.98
CA LEU A 114 -5.79 -2.07 -1.27
C LEU A 114 -6.45 -3.44 -1.15
N LEU A 115 -5.63 -4.42 -0.80
CA LEU A 115 -6.07 -5.74 -0.33
C LEU A 115 -5.78 -5.81 1.16
N GLY A 116 -6.81 -5.94 1.98
CA GLY A 116 -6.62 -5.96 3.43
C GLY A 116 -7.88 -6.24 4.23
N GLY A 117 -7.71 -6.26 5.54
CA GLY A 117 -8.77 -6.52 6.50
C GLY A 117 -9.42 -5.25 7.07
N ASP A 118 -10.09 -5.41 8.21
CA ASP A 118 -10.93 -4.38 8.80
C ASP A 118 -10.18 -3.14 9.33
N TYR A 119 -8.86 -3.24 9.47
CA TYR A 119 -8.04 -2.14 9.96
C TYR A 119 -8.29 -0.83 9.20
N TYR A 120 -8.51 -0.93 7.88
CA TYR A 120 -8.55 0.23 6.99
C TYR A 120 -9.90 0.96 6.97
N SER A 121 -10.95 0.35 7.51
CA SER A 121 -12.27 1.00 7.58
C SER A 121 -12.25 2.30 8.40
N ARG A 122 -11.35 2.40 9.37
CA ARG A 122 -11.17 3.60 10.20
C ARG A 122 -10.73 4.83 9.40
N PHE A 123 -10.17 4.63 8.21
CA PHE A 123 -9.71 5.72 7.33
C PHE A 123 -10.73 6.04 6.24
N GLY A 124 -11.86 5.35 6.21
CA GLY A 124 -12.90 5.54 5.18
C GLY A 124 -12.82 4.57 4.01
N PHE A 125 -11.91 3.58 4.05
CA PHE A 125 -11.89 2.52 3.05
C PHE A 125 -13.15 1.66 3.17
N GLU A 126 -13.73 1.32 2.03
CA GLU A 126 -14.93 0.50 1.93
C GLU A 126 -14.72 -0.66 0.97
N SER A 127 -15.56 -1.69 1.08
CA SER A 127 -15.47 -2.84 0.18
C SER A 127 -15.65 -2.40 -1.28
N ALA A 128 -14.79 -2.92 -2.15
CA ALA A 128 -14.86 -2.68 -3.59
C ALA A 128 -15.89 -3.57 -4.29
N LYS A 129 -16.41 -4.58 -3.60
CA LYS A 129 -17.32 -5.58 -4.16
C LYS A 129 -18.57 -4.97 -4.81
N PRO A 130 -19.27 -3.98 -4.19
CA PRO A 130 -20.44 -3.37 -4.82
C PRO A 130 -20.17 -2.67 -6.15
N TYR A 131 -18.91 -2.36 -6.44
CA TYR A 131 -18.52 -1.63 -7.66
C TYR A 131 -18.06 -2.58 -8.78
N GLY A 132 -18.10 -3.90 -8.57
CA GLY A 132 -17.64 -4.86 -9.57
C GLY A 132 -16.14 -4.86 -9.80
N VAL A 133 -15.36 -4.52 -8.77
CA VAL A 133 -13.89 -4.52 -8.83
C VAL A 133 -13.36 -5.89 -8.42
N TRP A 134 -12.42 -6.40 -9.20
CA TRP A 134 -11.77 -7.70 -8.94
C TRP A 134 -10.27 -7.60 -9.23
N VAL A 135 -9.47 -8.51 -8.71
CA VAL A 135 -8.00 -8.47 -8.85
C VAL A 135 -7.43 -9.77 -9.42
N THR A 136 -7.99 -10.91 -9.00
CA THR A 136 -7.57 -12.25 -9.44
C THR A 136 -8.80 -13.10 -9.73
N ASP A 137 -8.57 -14.35 -10.14
CA ASP A 137 -9.67 -15.33 -10.26
C ASP A 137 -10.06 -15.94 -8.91
N ASN A 138 -9.42 -15.51 -7.83
CA ASN A 138 -9.61 -16.02 -6.47
C ASN A 138 -10.62 -15.16 -5.72
N ALA A 139 -11.71 -15.76 -5.27
CA ALA A 139 -12.75 -15.06 -4.51
C ALA A 139 -12.25 -14.47 -3.20
N PHE A 140 -11.31 -15.13 -2.53
CA PHE A 140 -10.72 -14.62 -1.27
C PHE A 140 -10.04 -13.27 -1.49
N ASP A 141 -9.20 -13.15 -2.52
CA ASP A 141 -8.53 -11.89 -2.84
C ASP A 141 -9.54 -10.81 -3.20
N ASN A 142 -10.53 -11.15 -4.03
CA ASN A 142 -11.55 -10.18 -4.47
C ASN A 142 -12.41 -9.67 -3.31
N ASP A 143 -12.68 -10.52 -2.32
CA ASP A 143 -13.46 -10.14 -1.14
C ASP A 143 -12.68 -9.19 -0.22
N HIS A 144 -11.37 -9.07 -0.38
CA HIS A 144 -10.50 -8.22 0.44
C HIS A 144 -10.10 -6.91 -0.23
N ILE A 145 -10.60 -6.62 -1.43
CA ILE A 145 -10.35 -5.33 -2.08
C ILE A 145 -11.17 -4.25 -1.39
N GLN A 146 -10.48 -3.17 -1.01
CA GLN A 146 -11.09 -1.98 -0.43
C GLN A 146 -10.68 -0.75 -1.22
N ILE A 147 -11.54 0.27 -1.27
CA ILE A 147 -11.29 1.53 -1.97
C ILE A 147 -11.60 2.70 -1.04
N LEU A 148 -10.72 3.68 -1.05
CA LEU A 148 -10.98 5.02 -0.51
C LEU A 148 -11.17 5.96 -1.68
N PHE A 149 -12.35 6.55 -1.82
CA PHE A 149 -12.63 7.56 -2.82
C PHE A 149 -12.17 8.93 -2.31
N LEU A 150 -11.18 9.51 -2.98
CA LEU A 150 -10.70 10.86 -2.65
C LEU A 150 -11.57 11.93 -3.32
N GLU A 151 -12.23 11.56 -4.40
CA GLU A 151 -13.22 12.37 -5.11
C GLU A 151 -14.49 11.53 -5.28
N GLU A 152 -15.65 12.07 -4.90
CA GLU A 152 -16.93 11.36 -4.97
C GLU A 152 -17.33 11.00 -6.40
N THR A 153 -16.94 11.79 -7.38
CA THR A 153 -17.22 11.51 -8.80
C THR A 153 -16.58 10.22 -9.29
N ALA A 154 -15.49 9.76 -8.67
CA ALA A 154 -14.83 8.50 -9.02
C ALA A 154 -15.70 7.28 -8.67
N ARG A 155 -16.58 7.39 -7.67
CA ARG A 155 -17.42 6.30 -7.18
C ARG A 155 -18.28 5.67 -8.28
N ASP A 156 -18.80 6.49 -9.17
CA ASP A 156 -19.69 6.04 -10.24
C ASP A 156 -18.95 5.56 -11.50
N GLN A 157 -17.63 5.72 -11.54
CA GLN A 157 -16.81 5.46 -12.71
C GLN A 157 -15.92 4.24 -12.59
N LEU A 158 -15.67 3.74 -11.37
CA LEU A 158 -14.76 2.63 -11.14
C LEU A 158 -15.49 1.29 -11.21
N SER A 159 -15.04 0.45 -12.16
CA SER A 159 -15.45 -0.94 -12.28
C SER A 159 -14.38 -1.68 -13.08
N GLY A 160 -14.23 -2.97 -12.82
CA GLY A 160 -13.31 -3.82 -13.57
C GLY A 160 -12.12 -4.30 -12.77
N ARG A 161 -11.06 -4.67 -13.47
CA ARG A 161 -9.88 -5.26 -12.84
C ARG A 161 -8.99 -4.20 -12.17
N LEU A 162 -8.66 -4.46 -10.92
CA LEU A 162 -7.57 -3.75 -10.22
C LEU A 162 -6.23 -4.31 -10.70
N THR A 163 -5.41 -3.45 -11.29
CA THR A 163 -4.08 -3.78 -11.77
C THR A 163 -3.05 -2.94 -11.03
N TYR A 164 -2.14 -3.60 -10.33
CA TYR A 164 -0.98 -2.97 -9.67
C TYR A 164 0.10 -2.67 -10.70
N CYS A 165 1.14 -1.93 -10.30
CA CYS A 165 2.32 -1.78 -11.14
C CYS A 165 3.09 -3.10 -11.24
N SER A 166 4.02 -3.20 -12.21
CA SER A 166 4.71 -4.45 -12.55
C SER A 166 5.46 -5.08 -11.38
N ALA A 167 5.93 -4.28 -10.42
CA ALA A 167 6.67 -4.78 -9.25
C ALA A 167 5.86 -5.76 -8.39
N PHE A 168 4.54 -5.76 -8.48
CA PHE A 168 3.65 -6.61 -7.69
C PHE A 168 3.31 -7.94 -8.36
N TYR A 169 3.87 -8.21 -9.52
CA TYR A 169 3.61 -9.46 -10.25
C TYR A 169 4.91 -10.24 -10.46
N ASP A 170 4.81 -11.58 -10.43
CA ASP A 170 5.93 -12.45 -10.75
C ASP A 170 6.13 -12.57 -12.27
N ALA A 171 7.12 -13.38 -12.68
CA ALA A 171 7.44 -13.59 -14.10
C ALA A 171 6.29 -14.23 -14.90
N ASP A 172 5.38 -14.93 -14.22
CA ASP A 172 4.22 -15.59 -14.82
C ASP A 172 2.97 -14.70 -14.81
N GLY A 173 3.09 -13.48 -14.29
CA GLY A 173 1.99 -12.52 -14.19
C GLY A 173 1.05 -12.73 -13.00
N ASN A 174 1.48 -13.51 -12.02
CA ASN A 174 0.70 -13.71 -10.79
C ASN A 174 1.00 -12.64 -9.76
N LEU A 175 -0.03 -12.16 -9.08
CA LEU A 175 0.10 -11.19 -8.00
C LEU A 175 0.89 -11.79 -6.83
N LEU A 176 1.86 -11.04 -6.34
CA LEU A 176 2.72 -11.44 -5.23
C LEU A 176 2.04 -11.32 -3.86
#